data_2d5d03f8913e7324e7c6a4c68994acc9
#
_entry.id   2d5d03f8913e7324e7c6a4c68994acc9
#
_cell.length_a   1.000
_cell.length_b   1.000
_cell.length_c   1.000
_cell.angle_alpha   90.00
_cell.angle_beta   90.00
_cell.angle_gamma   90.00
#
_symmetry.space_group_name_H-M   'P 1'
#
loop_
_entity.id
_entity.type
_entity.pdbx_description
1 polymer ?
#
loop_
_entity_poly.entity_id
_entity_poly.type
_entity_poly.pdbx_seq_one_letter_code
_entity_poly.pdbx_strand_id
1 'polypeptide(L)'
;MNRVREALVEVFIIFCVGGLIGAALAIVSNLFVIGVQYFGQQREVSSLLSITLGEHTVSFSSLLFLWAAAAAVVFIKTGLGIQRWSGPADSMYAAHQVHEPLNIKQGFASTLAAFASASGGASVGQYGPIVHFGATMGIW
;
A
#
# COMPACT_ATOMS: atom_id res chain seq x y z
N MET A 1 -40.79 10.98 18.25
CA MET A 1 -40.36 9.58 18.39
C MET A 1 -39.72 9.04 17.11
N ASN A 2 -40.20 9.39 15.91
CA ASN A 2 -39.64 8.92 14.64
C ASN A 2 -38.23 9.45 14.36
N ARG A 3 -37.95 10.74 14.60
CA ARG A 3 -36.62 11.34 14.36
C ARG A 3 -35.49 10.70 15.17
N VAL A 4 -35.74 10.32 16.41
CA VAL A 4 -34.73 9.67 17.27
C VAL A 4 -34.43 8.25 16.73
N ARG A 5 -35.45 7.53 16.30
CA ARG A 5 -35.31 6.20 15.70
C ARG A 5 -34.55 6.25 14.36
N GLU A 6 -34.85 7.22 13.53
CA GLU A 6 -34.15 7.44 12.24
C GLU A 6 -32.66 7.74 12.48
N ALA A 7 -32.35 8.66 13.41
CA ALA A 7 -30.97 8.98 13.77
C ALA A 7 -30.21 7.75 14.34
N LEU A 8 -30.86 6.93 15.16
CA LEU A 8 -30.23 5.71 15.69
C LEU A 8 -29.96 4.68 14.58
N VAL A 9 -30.84 4.55 13.60
CA VAL A 9 -30.65 3.65 12.45
C VAL A 9 -29.51 4.15 11.59
N GLU A 10 -29.44 5.44 11.28
CA GLU A 10 -28.33 6.04 10.52
C GLU A 10 -26.98 5.81 11.20
N VAL A 11 -26.87 6.10 12.50
CA VAL A 11 -25.65 5.86 13.29
C VAL A 11 -25.27 4.38 13.27
N PHE A 12 -26.24 3.48 13.41
CA PHE A 12 -25.98 2.04 13.36
C PHE A 12 -25.46 1.59 11.99
N ILE A 13 -26.06 2.09 10.91
CA ILE A 13 -25.60 1.79 9.53
C ILE A 13 -24.16 2.28 9.31
N ILE A 14 -23.86 3.52 9.71
CA ILE A 14 -22.51 4.10 9.60
C ILE A 14 -21.51 3.25 10.39
N PHE A 15 -21.88 2.82 11.59
CA PHE A 15 -21.02 1.98 12.43
C PHE A 15 -20.77 0.60 11.78
N CYS A 16 -21.79 -0.03 11.23
CA CYS A 16 -21.65 -1.32 10.53
C CYS A 16 -20.82 -1.22 9.27
N VAL A 17 -21.07 -0.21 8.43
CA VAL A 17 -20.30 0.03 7.20
C VAL A 17 -18.84 0.37 7.52
N GLY A 18 -18.60 1.26 8.48
CA GLY A 18 -17.25 1.59 8.94
C GLY A 18 -16.52 0.39 9.51
N GLY A 19 -17.21 -0.47 10.27
CA GLY A 19 -16.66 -1.72 10.80
C GLY A 19 -16.25 -2.71 9.68
N LEU A 20 -17.09 -2.86 8.66
CA LEU A 20 -16.79 -3.73 7.51
C LEU A 20 -15.58 -3.22 6.71
N ILE A 21 -15.55 -1.91 6.42
CA ILE A 21 -14.43 -1.28 5.72
C ILE A 21 -13.16 -1.43 6.56
N GLY A 22 -13.23 -1.15 7.87
CA GLY A 22 -12.10 -1.29 8.78
C GLY A 22 -11.57 -2.72 8.85
N ALA A 23 -12.44 -3.72 8.90
CA ALA A 23 -12.04 -5.14 8.87
C ALA A 23 -11.36 -5.51 7.54
N ALA A 24 -11.89 -5.08 6.41
CA ALA A 24 -11.28 -5.30 5.10
C ALA A 24 -9.89 -4.67 5.01
N LEU A 25 -9.74 -3.43 5.49
CA LEU A 25 -8.47 -2.73 5.52
C LEU A 25 -7.46 -3.39 6.46
N ALA A 26 -7.90 -3.92 7.60
CA ALA A 26 -7.03 -4.66 8.52
C ALA A 26 -6.45 -5.92 7.86
N ILE A 27 -7.27 -6.65 7.10
CA ILE A 27 -6.82 -7.83 6.34
C ILE A 27 -5.78 -7.42 5.28
N VAL A 28 -6.08 -6.41 4.47
CA VAL A 28 -5.18 -5.93 3.40
C VAL A 28 -3.85 -5.42 4.00
N SER A 29 -3.93 -4.64 5.09
CA SER A 29 -2.74 -4.16 5.80
C SER A 29 -1.87 -5.30 6.33
N ASN A 30 -2.49 -6.31 6.94
CA ASN A 30 -1.78 -7.48 7.45
C ASN A 30 -1.12 -8.30 6.32
N LEU A 31 -1.83 -8.53 5.22
CA LEU A 31 -1.28 -9.19 4.04
C LEU A 31 -0.11 -8.40 3.43
N PHE A 32 -0.20 -7.07 3.41
CA PHE A 32 0.88 -6.21 2.95
C PHE A 32 2.13 -6.40 3.81
N VAL A 33 2.00 -6.35 5.14
CA VAL A 33 3.12 -6.51 6.07
C VAL A 33 3.74 -7.91 5.96
N ILE A 34 2.90 -8.96 5.98
CA ILE A 34 3.37 -10.34 5.84
C ILE A 34 4.09 -10.54 4.50
N GLY A 35 3.55 -10.01 3.41
CA GLY A 35 4.17 -10.10 2.09
C GLY A 35 5.54 -9.43 2.05
N VAL A 36 5.66 -8.20 2.57
CA VAL A 36 6.95 -7.49 2.63
C VAL A 36 7.96 -8.26 3.48
N GLN A 37 7.55 -8.81 4.63
CA GLN A 37 8.42 -9.61 5.50
C GLN A 37 8.87 -10.91 4.80
N TYR A 38 7.97 -11.59 4.11
CA TYR A 38 8.30 -12.80 3.38
C TYR A 38 9.37 -12.56 2.31
N PHE A 39 9.20 -11.54 1.48
CA PHE A 39 10.20 -11.17 0.47
C PHE A 39 11.50 -10.66 1.12
N GLY A 40 11.42 -9.96 2.24
CA GLY A 40 12.59 -9.55 3.03
C GLY A 40 13.42 -10.74 3.48
N GLN A 41 12.78 -11.77 4.03
CA GLN A 41 13.46 -13.01 4.44
C GLN A 41 14.09 -13.74 3.24
N GLN A 42 13.39 -13.85 2.12
CA GLN A 42 13.93 -14.47 0.91
C GLN A 42 15.17 -13.74 0.39
N ARG A 43 15.20 -12.43 0.49
CA ARG A 43 16.34 -11.60 0.11
C ARG A 43 17.57 -11.88 0.98
N GLU A 44 17.37 -12.07 2.30
CA GLU A 44 18.46 -12.35 3.24
C GLU A 44 19.01 -13.78 3.07
N VAL A 45 18.15 -14.75 2.81
CA VAL A 45 18.54 -16.16 2.63
C VAL A 45 19.17 -16.40 1.25
N SER A 46 18.85 -15.58 0.25
CA SER A 46 19.38 -15.74 -1.11
C SER A 46 20.84 -15.28 -1.19
N SER A 47 21.77 -16.19 -0.90
CA SER A 47 23.23 -15.95 -1.04
C SER A 47 23.73 -16.14 -2.47
N LEU A 48 22.87 -15.95 -3.48
CA LEU A 48 23.16 -16.27 -4.90
C LEU A 48 24.39 -15.57 -5.48
N LEU A 49 24.78 -14.44 -4.93
CA LEU A 49 25.99 -13.70 -5.28
C LEU A 49 26.53 -13.01 -4.03
N SER A 50 27.32 -13.71 -3.23
CA SER A 50 28.05 -13.11 -2.10
C SER A 50 29.53 -13.08 -2.40
N ILE A 51 30.15 -11.92 -2.25
CA ILE A 51 31.59 -11.74 -2.30
C ILE A 51 32.08 -11.46 -0.89
N THR A 52 32.93 -12.31 -0.36
CA THR A 52 33.60 -12.11 0.93
C THR A 52 34.88 -11.30 0.70
N LEU A 53 34.89 -10.10 1.23
CA LEU A 53 36.05 -9.21 1.25
C LEU A 53 36.55 -9.12 2.69
N GLY A 54 37.47 -10.00 3.08
CA GLY A 54 37.99 -10.10 4.44
C GLY A 54 36.89 -10.61 5.41
N GLU A 55 36.59 -9.86 6.47
CA GLU A 55 35.56 -10.20 7.46
C GLU A 55 34.13 -9.77 7.04
N HIS A 56 33.97 -9.05 5.93
CA HIS A 56 32.69 -8.55 5.47
C HIS A 56 32.17 -9.32 4.25
N THR A 57 30.96 -9.84 4.36
CA THR A 57 30.25 -10.50 3.25
C THR A 57 29.27 -9.51 2.62
N VAL A 58 29.51 -9.12 1.38
CA VAL A 58 28.61 -8.27 0.60
C VAL A 58 27.73 -9.16 -0.27
N SER A 59 26.42 -9.12 -0.07
CA SER A 59 25.43 -9.87 -0.83
C SER A 59 24.87 -9.01 -1.96
N PHE A 60 25.09 -9.42 -3.20
CA PHE A 60 24.48 -8.77 -4.37
C PHE A 60 23.03 -9.21 -4.62
N SER A 61 22.51 -10.18 -3.89
CA SER A 61 21.12 -10.62 -4.00
C SER A 61 20.15 -9.47 -3.71
N SER A 62 20.43 -8.64 -2.73
CA SER A 62 19.62 -7.46 -2.40
C SER A 62 19.50 -6.48 -3.57
N LEU A 63 20.56 -6.33 -4.36
CA LEU A 63 20.54 -5.48 -5.56
C LEU A 63 19.63 -6.05 -6.64
N LEU A 64 19.66 -7.37 -6.85
CA LEU A 64 18.78 -8.05 -7.82
C LEU A 64 17.29 -7.90 -7.43
N PHE A 65 16.96 -8.06 -6.15
CA PHE A 65 15.61 -7.82 -5.64
C PHE A 65 15.16 -6.37 -5.85
N LEU A 66 16.05 -5.41 -5.63
CA LEU A 66 15.76 -4.00 -5.86
C LEU A 66 15.52 -3.70 -7.35
N TRP A 67 16.32 -4.28 -8.26
CA TRP A 67 16.12 -4.15 -9.71
C TRP A 67 14.80 -4.80 -10.15
N ALA A 68 14.48 -5.98 -9.64
CA ALA A 68 13.22 -6.65 -9.93
C ALA A 68 12.02 -5.81 -9.44
N ALA A 69 12.12 -5.23 -8.26
CA ALA A 69 11.08 -4.33 -7.73
C ALA A 69 10.93 -3.05 -8.58
N ALA A 70 12.04 -2.44 -9.01
CA ALA A 70 12.01 -1.29 -9.90
C ALA A 70 11.33 -1.63 -11.24
N ALA A 71 11.66 -2.77 -11.83
CA ALA A 71 11.01 -3.27 -13.04
C ALA A 71 9.50 -3.50 -12.83
N ALA A 72 9.10 -4.08 -11.69
CA ALA A 72 7.70 -4.27 -11.34
C ALA A 72 6.94 -2.93 -11.22
N VAL A 73 7.54 -1.93 -10.59
CA VAL A 73 6.95 -0.58 -10.48
C VAL A 73 6.77 0.06 -11.86
N VAL A 74 7.76 -0.04 -12.73
CA VAL A 74 7.66 0.44 -14.12
C VAL A 74 6.56 -0.29 -14.88
N PHE A 75 6.47 -1.62 -14.72
CA PHE A 75 5.42 -2.43 -15.34
C PHE A 75 4.02 -2.04 -14.84
N ILE A 76 3.84 -1.82 -13.53
CA ILE A 76 2.58 -1.33 -12.96
C ILE A 76 2.24 0.04 -13.55
N LYS A 77 3.21 0.96 -13.61
CA LYS A 77 3.01 2.31 -14.15
C LYS A 77 2.55 2.27 -15.60
N THR A 78 3.26 1.55 -16.43
CA THR A 78 3.00 1.47 -17.89
C THR A 78 1.73 0.67 -18.19
N GLY A 79 1.57 -0.49 -17.56
CA GLY A 79 0.44 -1.39 -17.77
C GLY A 79 -0.90 -0.79 -17.34
N LEU A 80 -0.91 -0.01 -16.26
CA LEU A 80 -2.10 0.68 -15.78
C LEU A 80 -2.24 2.11 -16.33
N GLY A 81 -1.27 2.60 -17.10
CA GLY A 81 -1.30 3.96 -17.67
C GLY A 81 -1.28 5.05 -16.60
N ILE A 82 -0.56 4.84 -15.50
CA ILE A 82 -0.50 5.76 -14.37
C ILE A 82 0.43 6.92 -14.72
N GLN A 83 -0.12 8.12 -14.81
CA GLN A 83 0.67 9.32 -15.09
C GLN A 83 1.35 9.85 -13.82
N ARG A 84 0.63 9.86 -12.70
CA ARG A 84 1.09 10.35 -11.40
C ARG A 84 0.76 9.32 -10.31
N TRP A 85 1.71 9.10 -9.41
CA TRP A 85 1.46 8.34 -8.18
C TRP A 85 0.68 9.18 -7.18
N SER A 86 -0.29 8.55 -6.53
CA SER A 86 -1.07 9.16 -5.45
C SER A 86 -0.56 8.70 -4.09
N GLY A 87 -0.72 9.55 -3.09
CA GLY A 87 -0.25 9.26 -1.74
C GLY A 87 -1.13 9.89 -0.65
N PRO A 88 -0.69 9.83 0.62
CA PRO A 88 -1.44 10.39 1.74
C PRO A 88 -1.79 11.89 1.60
N ALA A 89 -0.90 12.65 0.96
CA ALA A 89 -1.15 14.07 0.69
C ALA A 89 -2.39 14.27 -0.21
N ASP A 90 -2.57 13.41 -1.22
CA ASP A 90 -3.76 13.47 -2.10
C ASP A 90 -5.03 13.13 -1.32
N SER A 91 -4.95 12.21 -0.34
CA SER A 91 -6.07 11.88 0.54
C SER A 91 -6.45 13.04 1.45
N MET A 92 -5.45 13.75 2.01
CA MET A 92 -5.70 14.95 2.81
C MET A 92 -6.29 16.07 1.96
N TYR A 93 -5.79 16.25 0.75
CA TYR A 93 -6.32 17.26 -0.18
C TYR A 93 -7.78 16.95 -0.56
N ALA A 94 -8.09 15.70 -0.91
CA ALA A 94 -9.44 15.28 -1.26
C ALA A 94 -10.42 15.42 -0.08
N ALA A 95 -9.97 15.22 1.16
CA ALA A 95 -10.81 15.42 2.35
C ALA A 95 -11.23 16.90 2.57
N HIS A 96 -10.48 17.85 2.03
CA HIS A 96 -10.78 19.29 2.11
C HIS A 96 -11.49 19.84 0.88
N GLN A 97 -11.50 19.08 -0.22
CA GLN A 97 -12.09 19.52 -1.48
C GLN A 97 -13.22 18.57 -1.92
N VAL A 98 -14.45 19.05 -1.88
CA VAL A 98 -15.66 18.28 -2.22
C VAL A 98 -15.74 17.88 -3.70
N HIS A 99 -14.92 18.46 -4.58
CA HIS A 99 -15.07 18.35 -6.03
C HIS A 99 -14.03 17.46 -6.73
N GLU A 100 -13.03 16.94 -6.03
CA GLU A 100 -12.03 16.05 -6.62
C GLU A 100 -11.96 14.71 -5.88
N PRO A 101 -12.77 13.73 -6.26
CA PRO A 101 -12.72 12.39 -5.67
C PRO A 101 -11.37 11.73 -6.00
N LEU A 102 -10.83 10.96 -5.03
CA LEU A 102 -9.64 10.15 -5.26
C LEU A 102 -9.88 9.14 -6.38
N ASN A 103 -8.89 8.99 -7.24
CA ASN A 103 -8.95 8.01 -8.31
C ASN A 103 -8.57 6.62 -7.78
N ILE A 104 -9.55 5.73 -7.73
CA ILE A 104 -9.41 4.36 -7.21
C ILE A 104 -8.29 3.60 -7.92
N LYS A 105 -8.22 3.71 -9.26
CA LYS A 105 -7.18 3.06 -10.05
C LYS A 105 -5.78 3.53 -9.65
N GLN A 106 -5.61 4.82 -9.42
CA GLN A 106 -4.34 5.39 -8.95
C GLN A 106 -4.02 4.95 -7.53
N GLY A 107 -5.02 4.91 -6.63
CA GLY A 107 -4.86 4.44 -5.26
C GLY A 107 -4.37 3.00 -5.19
N PHE A 108 -5.03 2.10 -5.92
CA PHE A 108 -4.59 0.70 -6.03
C PHE A 108 -3.19 0.56 -6.63
N ALA A 109 -2.93 1.24 -7.76
CA ALA A 109 -1.63 1.19 -8.41
C ALA A 109 -0.50 1.70 -7.52
N SER A 110 -0.73 2.79 -6.78
CA SER A 110 0.25 3.34 -5.83
C SER A 110 0.53 2.38 -4.68
N THR A 111 -0.49 1.70 -4.16
CA THR A 111 -0.34 0.69 -3.10
C THR A 111 0.44 -0.53 -3.60
N LEU A 112 0.14 -1.03 -4.81
CA LEU A 112 0.88 -2.13 -5.41
C LEU A 112 2.35 -1.76 -5.70
N ALA A 113 2.60 -0.55 -6.20
CA ALA A 113 3.95 -0.05 -6.44
C ALA A 113 4.75 0.08 -5.14
N ALA A 114 4.11 0.57 -4.07
CA ALA A 114 4.73 0.65 -2.76
C ALA A 114 5.02 -0.74 -2.17
N PHE A 115 4.11 -1.70 -2.35
CA PHE A 115 4.34 -3.09 -1.96
C PHE A 115 5.54 -3.70 -2.69
N ALA A 116 5.60 -3.55 -4.02
CA ALA A 116 6.71 -4.03 -4.82
C ALA A 116 8.04 -3.40 -4.38
N SER A 117 8.06 -2.08 -4.17
CA SER A 117 9.24 -1.35 -3.72
C SER A 117 9.72 -1.80 -2.35
N ALA A 118 8.81 -1.90 -1.37
CA ALA A 118 9.12 -2.36 -0.01
C ALA A 118 9.63 -3.79 0.01
N SER A 119 8.99 -4.69 -0.76
CA SER A 119 9.39 -6.09 -0.92
C SER A 119 10.78 -6.22 -1.55
N GLY A 120 11.15 -5.33 -2.47
CA GLY A 120 12.48 -5.27 -3.07
C GLY A 120 13.56 -4.69 -2.14
N GLY A 121 13.19 -4.14 -0.99
CA GLY A 121 14.11 -3.58 -0.01
C GLY A 121 14.32 -2.08 -0.11
N ALA A 122 13.49 -1.36 -0.87
CA ALA A 122 13.51 0.09 -0.84
C ALA A 122 13.00 0.60 0.52
N SER A 123 13.66 1.63 1.06
CA SER A 123 13.27 2.27 2.32
C SER A 123 12.03 3.17 2.13
N VAL A 124 10.93 2.58 1.67
CA VAL A 124 9.63 3.24 1.55
C VAL A 124 8.78 2.90 2.77
N GLY A 125 8.19 3.92 3.40
CA GLY A 125 7.29 3.70 4.52
C GLY A 125 6.05 2.93 4.09
N GLN A 126 5.71 1.86 4.82
CA GLN A 126 4.54 1.02 4.53
C GLN A 126 3.21 1.68 4.93
N TYR A 127 3.22 2.58 5.91
CA TYR A 127 1.99 3.18 6.45
C TYR A 127 1.31 4.14 5.49
N GLY A 128 2.10 4.97 4.78
CA GLY A 128 1.56 5.94 3.82
C GLY A 128 0.66 5.32 2.76
N PRO A 129 1.12 4.30 2.03
CA PRO A 129 0.32 3.60 1.03
C PRO A 129 -0.95 2.94 1.60
N ILE A 130 -0.88 2.38 2.82
CA ILE A 130 -2.03 1.75 3.49
C ILE A 130 -3.08 2.79 3.86
N VAL A 131 -2.65 3.95 4.40
CA VAL A 131 -3.56 5.06 4.72
C VAL A 131 -4.24 5.60 3.47
N HIS A 132 -3.46 5.80 2.38
CA HIS A 132 -4.02 6.26 1.11
C HIS A 132 -5.00 5.23 0.50
N PHE A 133 -4.67 3.95 0.60
CA PHE A 133 -5.57 2.87 0.17
C PHE A 133 -6.88 2.91 0.97
N GLY A 134 -6.80 3.07 2.30
CA GLY A 134 -7.96 3.20 3.16
C GLY A 134 -8.85 4.38 2.79
N ALA A 135 -8.26 5.55 2.55
CA ALA A 135 -8.98 6.72 2.09
C ALA A 135 -9.66 6.49 0.73
N THR A 136 -8.98 5.79 -0.20
CA THR A 136 -9.52 5.45 -1.52
C THR A 136 -10.73 4.51 -1.42
N MET A 137 -10.73 3.57 -0.46
CA MET A 137 -11.85 2.67 -0.20
C MET A 137 -13.02 3.35 0.49
N GLY A 138 -12.78 4.39 1.27
CA GLY A 138 -13.81 5.13 2.02
C GLY A 138 -14.64 6.10 1.17
N ILE A 139 -14.33 6.26 -0.12
CA ILE A 139 -15.07 7.14 -1.05
C ILE A 139 -16.35 6.45 -1.60
N TRP A 140 -16.50 5.17 -1.36
CA TRP A 140 -17.73 4.42 -1.69
C TRP A 140 -18.78 4.54 -0.58
#